data_1929bc63f05760d79a3a4055ec3a91dd
#
_entry.id   1929bc63f05760d79a3a4055ec3a91dd
#
_cell.length_a   1.000
_cell.length_b   1.000
_cell.length_c   1.000
_cell.angle_alpha   90.00
_cell.angle_beta   90.00
_cell.angle_gamma   90.00
#
_symmetry.space_group_name_H-M   'P 1'
#
loop_
_entity.id
_entity.type
_entity.pdbx_description
1 polymer ?
#
loop_
_entity_poly.entity_id
_entity_poly.type
_entity_poly.pdbx_seq_one_letter_code
_entity_poly.pdbx_strand_id
1 'polypeptide(L)'
;AAVGYRTRARSRSSVRIIAEREQQVWRAAGRGEPTITWSFGSVEVTSQVTGYQRMALPGGEVVSQHALEMDEHVLPTAAVWWTIPQEVCEAAGLEPTDLPGALHAAEHASIGMLPLLATCDRWDIGGLSTAMHPQTGAPTVFVHDGHAGGAGFAERGYRAGRDWLEATLAVIEGCGCASGCPSCVQSPKCGNNN
;
A
#
# COMPACT_ATOMS: atom_id res chain seq x y z
N ALA A 1 15.20 18.97 -32.55
CA ALA A 1 13.94 18.51 -31.96
C ALA A 1 13.92 18.93 -30.48
N ALA A 2 12.82 19.55 -30.01
CA ALA A 2 12.68 19.89 -28.60
C ALA A 2 12.54 18.59 -27.80
N VAL A 3 13.43 18.39 -26.82
CA VAL A 3 13.34 17.24 -25.92
C VAL A 3 12.25 17.56 -24.89
N GLY A 4 11.18 16.79 -24.90
CA GLY A 4 10.14 16.87 -23.87
C GLY A 4 10.63 16.25 -22.58
N TYR A 5 10.16 16.78 -21.42
CA TYR A 5 10.49 16.23 -20.11
C TYR A 5 9.20 15.99 -19.32
N ARG A 6 9.21 14.90 -18.52
CA ARG A 6 8.23 14.65 -17.47
C ARG A 6 8.92 14.83 -16.12
N THR A 7 8.25 15.49 -15.20
CA THR A 7 8.71 15.63 -13.82
C THR A 7 8.01 14.59 -12.94
N ARG A 8 8.76 13.91 -12.08
CA ARG A 8 8.26 12.95 -11.12
C ARG A 8 8.70 13.34 -9.72
N ALA A 9 7.77 13.51 -8.81
CA ALA A 9 8.08 13.76 -7.41
C ALA A 9 8.75 12.52 -6.77
N ARG A 10 9.62 12.77 -5.83
CA ARG A 10 10.18 11.79 -4.89
C ARG A 10 9.64 12.12 -3.52
N SER A 11 9.06 11.15 -2.86
CA SER A 11 8.51 11.30 -1.51
C SER A 11 8.95 10.13 -0.63
N ARG A 12 8.91 10.35 0.66
CA ARG A 12 8.98 9.31 1.68
C ARG A 12 7.70 9.35 2.49
N SER A 13 7.26 8.19 2.96
CA SER A 13 6.10 8.08 3.84
C SER A 13 6.37 7.04 4.91
N SER A 14 5.74 7.22 6.06
CA SER A 14 5.75 6.27 7.16
C SER A 14 4.38 6.26 7.84
N VAL A 15 4.05 5.15 8.48
CA VAL A 15 2.86 5.02 9.30
C VAL A 15 3.30 4.66 10.71
N ARG A 16 2.73 5.34 11.70
CA ARG A 16 2.89 5.04 13.13
C ARG A 16 1.54 4.62 13.71
N ILE A 17 1.46 3.43 14.27
CA ILE A 17 0.26 2.95 14.97
C ILE A 17 0.16 3.70 16.29
N ILE A 18 -0.95 4.40 16.50
CA ILE A 18 -1.24 5.16 17.73
C ILE A 18 -2.04 4.29 18.71
N ALA A 19 -3.08 3.63 18.19
CA ALA A 19 -3.88 2.70 18.98
C ALA A 19 -4.51 1.64 18.06
N GLU A 20 -4.29 0.39 18.41
CA GLU A 20 -5.06 -0.72 17.87
C GLU A 20 -6.37 -0.80 18.65
N ARG A 21 -7.50 -0.78 17.94
CA ARG A 21 -8.85 -0.80 18.54
C ARG A 21 -9.48 -2.17 18.43
N GLU A 22 -9.28 -2.83 17.30
CA GLU A 22 -9.83 -4.16 17.00
C GLU A 22 -8.78 -4.99 16.30
N GLN A 23 -8.74 -6.29 16.61
CA GLN A 23 -7.84 -7.24 15.97
C GLN A 23 -8.56 -8.57 15.76
N GLN A 24 -8.34 -9.18 14.61
CA GLN A 24 -8.70 -10.55 14.28
C GLN A 24 -7.44 -11.32 13.92
N VAL A 25 -7.43 -12.60 14.19
CA VAL A 25 -6.31 -13.48 13.86
C VAL A 25 -6.81 -14.54 12.88
N TRP A 26 -6.20 -14.59 11.70
CA TRP A 26 -6.56 -15.54 10.68
C TRP A 26 -5.46 -16.57 10.51
N ARG A 27 -5.84 -17.85 10.51
CA ARG A 27 -4.91 -18.93 10.22
C ARG A 27 -4.67 -18.99 8.72
N ALA A 28 -3.40 -19.02 8.29
CA ALA A 28 -3.06 -19.33 6.94
C ALA A 28 -3.44 -20.78 6.63
N ALA A 29 -3.89 -21.04 5.41
CA ALA A 29 -4.18 -22.41 4.97
C ALA A 29 -2.87 -23.20 4.92
N GLY A 30 -2.69 -24.20 5.82
CA GLY A 30 -1.49 -25.01 5.89
C GLY A 30 -1.24 -25.59 7.30
N ARG A 31 -0.28 -26.49 7.40
CA ARG A 31 0.10 -27.12 8.67
C ARG A 31 1.07 -26.22 9.41
N GLY A 32 0.77 -25.93 10.67
CA GLY A 32 1.55 -25.07 11.55
C GLY A 32 0.86 -23.71 11.71
N GLU A 33 1.23 -22.96 12.72
CA GLU A 33 0.54 -21.72 13.08
C GLU A 33 1.27 -20.43 12.64
N PRO A 34 1.46 -20.12 11.37
CA PRO A 34 1.62 -18.72 11.03
C PRO A 34 0.23 -18.11 10.90
N THR A 35 -0.03 -17.09 11.69
CA THR A 35 -1.29 -16.39 11.72
C THR A 35 -1.13 -15.00 11.17
N ILE A 36 -1.96 -14.64 10.18
CA ILE A 36 -2.10 -13.27 9.72
C ILE A 36 -2.91 -12.51 10.76
N THR A 37 -2.40 -11.38 11.23
CA THR A 37 -3.17 -10.47 12.06
C THR A 37 -3.84 -9.43 11.18
N TRP A 38 -5.11 -9.19 11.42
CA TRP A 38 -5.97 -8.23 10.74
C TRP A 38 -6.46 -7.22 11.76
N SER A 39 -6.01 -6.00 11.68
CA SER A 39 -6.18 -4.98 12.72
C SER A 39 -6.81 -3.72 12.20
N PHE A 40 -7.50 -3.01 13.08
CA PHE A 40 -8.07 -1.68 12.83
C PHE A 40 -7.78 -0.74 13.98
N GLY A 41 -7.52 0.52 13.67
CA GLY A 41 -7.28 1.51 14.70
C GLY A 41 -6.87 2.87 14.18
N SER A 42 -6.33 3.69 15.08
CA SER A 42 -5.80 5.02 14.76
C SER A 42 -4.32 4.94 14.45
N VAL A 43 -3.95 5.68 13.40
CA VAL A 43 -2.58 5.81 12.94
C VAL A 43 -2.23 7.28 12.69
N GLU A 44 -0.94 7.53 12.60
CA GLU A 44 -0.41 8.78 12.09
C GLU A 44 0.41 8.47 10.85
N VAL A 45 -0.01 9.05 9.74
CA VAL A 45 0.68 8.93 8.45
C VAL A 45 1.51 10.18 8.25
N THR A 46 2.83 10.02 8.13
CA THR A 46 3.75 11.10 7.81
C THR A 46 4.19 10.97 6.36
N SER A 47 4.12 12.05 5.61
CA SER A 47 4.60 12.11 4.23
C SER A 47 5.41 13.37 3.99
N GLN A 48 6.46 13.27 3.16
CA GLN A 48 7.30 14.39 2.80
C GLN A 48 7.75 14.26 1.35
N VAL A 49 7.63 15.33 0.58
CA VAL A 49 8.27 15.43 -0.72
C VAL A 49 9.74 15.79 -0.52
N THR A 50 10.64 14.90 -0.91
CA THR A 50 12.08 15.02 -0.70
C THR A 50 12.82 15.50 -1.95
N GLY A 51 12.12 15.61 -3.08
CA GLY A 51 12.75 16.04 -4.32
C GLY A 51 11.90 15.72 -5.54
N TYR A 52 12.49 15.92 -6.70
CA TYR A 52 11.92 15.49 -7.97
C TYR A 52 12.98 15.03 -8.95
N GLN A 53 12.54 14.23 -9.92
CA GLN A 53 13.35 13.77 -11.05
C GLN A 53 12.76 14.35 -12.35
N ARG A 54 13.62 14.76 -13.25
CA ARG A 54 13.25 15.05 -14.64
C ARG A 54 13.59 13.86 -15.50
N MET A 55 12.64 13.42 -16.29
CA MET A 55 12.75 12.24 -17.13
C MET A 55 12.55 12.65 -18.58
N ALA A 56 13.41 12.19 -19.48
CA ALA A 56 13.29 12.46 -20.91
C ALA A 56 12.05 11.76 -21.51
N LEU A 57 11.43 12.40 -22.47
CA LEU A 57 10.37 11.79 -23.29
C LEU A 57 10.87 11.55 -24.70
N PRO A 58 10.58 10.38 -25.32
CA PRO A 58 9.70 9.31 -24.83
C PRO A 58 10.38 8.26 -23.92
N GLY A 59 11.71 8.24 -23.79
CA GLY A 59 12.46 7.12 -23.20
C GLY A 59 12.30 6.91 -21.70
N GLY A 60 11.86 7.93 -20.96
CA GLY A 60 11.72 7.82 -19.50
C GLY A 60 13.04 7.83 -18.71
N GLU A 61 14.18 8.09 -19.35
CA GLU A 61 15.47 8.15 -18.68
C GLU A 61 15.55 9.34 -17.72
N VAL A 62 16.15 9.12 -16.55
CA VAL A 62 16.36 10.17 -15.56
C VAL A 62 17.48 11.11 -16.04
N VAL A 63 17.12 12.33 -16.37
CA VAL A 63 18.04 13.36 -16.86
C VAL A 63 18.69 14.12 -15.70
N SER A 64 17.91 14.42 -14.67
CA SER A 64 18.38 15.12 -13.48
C SER A 64 17.55 14.80 -12.26
N GLN A 65 18.18 14.93 -11.07
CA GLN A 65 17.51 14.79 -9.77
C GLN A 65 17.76 16.06 -8.96
N HIS A 66 16.72 16.50 -8.27
CA HIS A 66 16.74 17.72 -7.45
C HIS A 66 16.18 17.39 -6.08
N ALA A 67 16.93 17.75 -5.05
CA ALA A 67 16.43 17.67 -3.67
C ALA A 67 15.54 18.88 -3.39
N LEU A 68 14.53 18.69 -2.54
CA LEU A 68 13.68 19.73 -2.01
C LEU A 68 13.65 19.60 -0.49
N GLU A 69 13.64 20.73 0.19
CA GLU A 69 13.40 20.85 1.63
C GLU A 69 11.97 21.31 1.83
N MET A 70 11.06 20.37 1.93
CA MET A 70 9.64 20.64 2.20
C MET A 70 9.27 20.10 3.56
N ASP A 71 8.31 20.74 4.20
CA ASP A 71 7.79 20.30 5.49
C ASP A 71 7.14 18.92 5.39
N GLU A 72 7.19 18.19 6.49
CA GLU A 72 6.44 16.96 6.64
C GLU A 72 4.95 17.27 6.80
N HIS A 73 4.15 16.52 6.08
CA HIS A 73 2.70 16.49 6.27
C HIS A 73 2.34 15.31 7.17
N VAL A 74 1.68 15.61 8.29
CA VAL A 74 1.24 14.61 9.26
C VAL A 74 -0.28 14.51 9.23
N LEU A 75 -0.78 13.30 9.01
CA LEU A 75 -2.20 13.00 8.95
C LEU A 75 -2.56 11.99 10.05
N PRO A 76 -3.13 12.45 11.19
CA PRO A 76 -3.78 11.56 12.14
C PRO A 76 -5.08 11.02 11.52
N THR A 77 -5.22 9.69 11.40
CA THR A 77 -6.36 9.08 10.72
C THR A 77 -6.68 7.68 11.23
N ALA A 78 -7.64 7.00 10.60
CA ALA A 78 -7.95 5.60 10.83
C ALA A 78 -7.34 4.73 9.73
N ALA A 79 -6.92 3.53 10.10
CA ALA A 79 -6.40 2.53 9.16
C ALA A 79 -6.86 1.12 9.52
N VAL A 80 -6.99 0.31 8.50
CA VAL A 80 -6.94 -1.14 8.59
C VAL A 80 -5.56 -1.59 8.13
N TRP A 81 -4.99 -2.59 8.81
CA TRP A 81 -3.71 -3.16 8.39
C TRP A 81 -3.68 -4.65 8.65
N TRP A 82 -2.87 -5.32 7.86
CA TRP A 82 -2.59 -6.73 8.10
C TRP A 82 -1.09 -6.99 8.13
N THR A 83 -0.74 -7.84 9.06
CA THR A 83 0.64 -8.25 9.29
C THR A 83 0.77 -9.71 8.91
N ILE A 84 1.76 -10.00 8.08
CA ILE A 84 2.00 -11.33 7.52
C ILE A 84 3.30 -11.85 8.14
N PRO A 85 3.29 -12.95 8.91
CA PRO A 85 4.51 -13.55 9.38
C PRO A 85 5.44 -13.92 8.22
N GLN A 86 6.74 -13.79 8.44
CA GLN A 86 7.73 -14.11 7.40
C GLN A 86 7.60 -15.55 6.92
N GLU A 87 7.28 -16.48 7.84
CA GLU A 87 7.09 -17.90 7.54
C GLU A 87 5.92 -18.14 6.55
N VAL A 88 4.91 -17.28 6.55
CA VAL A 88 3.81 -17.33 5.57
C VAL A 88 4.31 -16.91 4.19
N CYS A 89 5.13 -15.85 4.13
CA CYS A 89 5.72 -15.39 2.88
C CYS A 89 6.64 -16.45 2.28
N GLU A 90 7.48 -17.07 3.10
CA GLU A 90 8.39 -18.15 2.71
C GLU A 90 7.61 -19.39 2.23
N ALA A 91 6.55 -19.78 2.95
CA ALA A 91 5.70 -20.90 2.57
C ALA A 91 4.94 -20.65 1.25
N ALA A 92 4.70 -19.38 0.91
CA ALA A 92 4.13 -18.96 -0.37
C ALA A 92 5.18 -18.89 -1.50
N GLY A 93 6.45 -19.18 -1.22
CA GLY A 93 7.53 -19.12 -2.19
C GLY A 93 7.99 -17.72 -2.56
N LEU A 94 7.70 -16.71 -1.72
CA LEU A 94 8.18 -15.36 -1.92
C LEU A 94 9.63 -15.23 -1.47
N GLU A 95 10.49 -14.85 -2.40
CA GLU A 95 11.87 -14.51 -2.07
C GLU A 95 11.93 -13.15 -1.36
N PRO A 96 12.92 -12.92 -0.47
CA PRO A 96 13.06 -11.64 0.24
C PRO A 96 13.17 -10.42 -0.69
N THR A 97 13.71 -10.60 -1.88
CA THR A 97 13.84 -9.55 -2.92
C THR A 97 12.52 -9.18 -3.55
N ASP A 98 11.57 -10.10 -3.62
CA ASP A 98 10.26 -9.90 -4.26
C ASP A 98 9.20 -9.41 -3.27
N LEU A 99 9.44 -9.63 -1.98
CA LEU A 99 8.50 -9.30 -0.91
C LEU A 99 8.03 -7.83 -0.93
N PRO A 100 8.91 -6.81 -1.06
CA PRO A 100 8.46 -5.41 -1.11
C PRO A 100 7.53 -5.15 -2.29
N GLY A 101 7.82 -5.70 -3.47
CA GLY A 101 6.98 -5.58 -4.67
C GLY A 101 5.63 -6.26 -4.51
N ALA A 102 5.62 -7.48 -3.95
CA ALA A 102 4.39 -8.23 -3.70
C ALA A 102 3.45 -7.51 -2.70
N LEU A 103 4.01 -7.00 -1.60
CA LEU A 103 3.23 -6.23 -0.61
C LEU A 103 2.66 -4.94 -1.22
N HIS A 104 3.45 -4.25 -2.05
CA HIS A 104 3.03 -3.03 -2.71
C HIS A 104 1.96 -3.28 -3.78
N ALA A 105 2.06 -4.37 -4.52
CA ALA A 105 1.03 -4.80 -5.44
C ALA A 105 -0.29 -5.13 -4.72
N ALA A 106 -0.22 -5.85 -3.60
CA ALA A 106 -1.37 -6.15 -2.76
C ALA A 106 -2.01 -4.88 -2.17
N GLU A 107 -1.21 -3.91 -1.72
CA GLU A 107 -1.67 -2.60 -1.26
C GLU A 107 -2.46 -1.88 -2.35
N HIS A 108 -1.90 -1.73 -3.54
CA HIS A 108 -2.55 -1.02 -4.64
C HIS A 108 -3.85 -1.68 -5.10
N ALA A 109 -3.85 -3.01 -5.22
CA ALA A 109 -5.04 -3.75 -5.61
C ALA A 109 -6.13 -3.65 -4.54
N SER A 110 -5.77 -3.73 -3.27
CA SER A 110 -6.71 -3.57 -2.15
C SER A 110 -7.33 -2.17 -2.11
N ILE A 111 -6.53 -1.12 -2.29
CA ILE A 111 -7.03 0.25 -2.43
C ILE A 111 -7.96 0.38 -3.64
N GLY A 112 -7.65 -0.30 -4.75
CA GLY A 112 -8.48 -0.31 -5.95
C GLY A 112 -9.86 -0.96 -5.74
N MET A 113 -9.94 -1.95 -4.85
CA MET A 113 -11.16 -2.69 -4.56
C MET A 113 -12.02 -2.09 -3.44
N LEU A 114 -11.42 -1.35 -2.50
CA LEU A 114 -12.14 -0.82 -1.35
C LEU A 114 -13.32 0.11 -1.73
N PRO A 115 -13.28 0.95 -2.77
CA PRO A 115 -14.41 1.75 -3.21
C PRO A 115 -15.69 0.96 -3.51
N LEU A 116 -15.59 -0.28 -3.94
CA LEU A 116 -16.74 -1.14 -4.21
C LEU A 116 -17.45 -1.59 -2.92
N LEU A 117 -16.75 -1.58 -1.79
CA LEU A 117 -17.25 -2.03 -0.49
C LEU A 117 -17.59 -0.86 0.44
N ALA A 118 -16.82 0.22 0.35
CA ALA A 118 -16.93 1.36 1.25
C ALA A 118 -17.64 2.59 0.65
N THR A 119 -18.00 2.56 -0.63
CA THR A 119 -18.67 3.66 -1.34
C THR A 119 -17.88 4.99 -1.20
N CYS A 120 -16.61 4.97 -1.55
CA CYS A 120 -15.69 6.11 -1.51
C CYS A 120 -15.00 6.29 -2.87
N ASP A 121 -14.33 7.41 -3.05
CA ASP A 121 -13.42 7.60 -4.16
C ASP A 121 -12.05 6.98 -3.82
N ARG A 122 -11.33 6.51 -4.84
CA ARG A 122 -9.95 6.03 -4.68
C ARG A 122 -9.01 7.12 -4.09
N TRP A 123 -9.37 8.40 -4.26
CA TRP A 123 -8.61 9.52 -3.72
C TRP A 123 -8.85 9.76 -2.23
N ASP A 124 -9.93 9.20 -1.67
CA ASP A 124 -10.23 9.27 -0.24
C ASP A 124 -9.44 8.28 0.60
N ILE A 125 -8.66 7.41 -0.05
CA ILE A 125 -7.94 6.32 0.59
C ILE A 125 -6.46 6.41 0.21
N GLY A 126 -5.59 6.10 1.15
CA GLY A 126 -4.16 5.90 0.94
C GLY A 126 -3.68 4.57 1.48
N GLY A 127 -2.43 4.25 1.24
CA GLY A 127 -1.82 3.06 1.79
C GLY A 127 -0.31 3.20 1.95
N LEU A 128 0.24 2.22 2.64
CA LEU A 128 1.67 2.01 2.79
C LEU A 128 1.92 0.53 3.04
N SER A 129 2.90 -0.01 2.36
CA SER A 129 3.39 -1.37 2.59
C SER A 129 4.88 -1.37 2.92
N THR A 130 5.28 -2.29 3.75
CA THR A 130 6.68 -2.44 4.16
C THR A 130 7.00 -3.89 4.47
N ALA A 131 8.18 -4.34 4.06
CA ALA A 131 8.67 -5.68 4.38
C ALA A 131 9.02 -5.86 5.87
N MET A 132 9.23 -4.76 6.60
CA MET A 132 9.50 -4.78 8.04
C MET A 132 8.97 -3.49 8.67
N HIS A 133 7.83 -3.55 9.34
CA HIS A 133 7.29 -2.40 10.06
C HIS A 133 7.85 -2.35 11.49
N PRO A 134 8.35 -1.19 11.96
CA PRO A 134 9.04 -1.11 13.25
C PRO A 134 8.19 -1.54 14.47
N GLN A 135 6.87 -1.30 14.45
CA GLN A 135 6.00 -1.61 15.58
C GLN A 135 5.41 -3.02 15.50
N THR A 136 5.22 -3.59 14.32
CA THR A 136 4.70 -4.96 14.17
C THR A 136 5.83 -6.00 14.09
N GLY A 137 7.05 -5.58 13.75
CA GLY A 137 8.20 -6.47 13.58
C GLY A 137 8.09 -7.42 12.38
N ALA A 138 7.19 -7.16 11.43
CA ALA A 138 6.88 -8.07 10.32
C ALA A 138 6.42 -7.31 9.06
N PRO A 139 6.33 -8.00 7.91
CA PRO A 139 5.70 -7.50 6.71
C PRO A 139 4.29 -7.00 7.00
N THR A 140 4.01 -5.74 6.65
CA THR A 140 2.73 -5.11 6.98
C THR A 140 2.23 -4.25 5.83
N VAL A 141 0.94 -4.34 5.55
CA VAL A 141 0.23 -3.48 4.60
C VAL A 141 -0.80 -2.67 5.37
N PHE A 142 -0.80 -1.37 5.17
CA PHE A 142 -1.78 -0.43 5.71
C PHE A 142 -2.65 0.11 4.58
N VAL A 143 -3.94 0.23 4.85
CA VAL A 143 -4.87 1.03 4.05
C VAL A 143 -5.57 1.99 5.01
N HIS A 144 -5.47 3.28 4.74
CA HIS A 144 -5.94 4.33 5.65
C HIS A 144 -6.87 5.31 4.95
N ASP A 145 -7.71 5.96 5.73
CA ASP A 145 -8.52 7.07 5.24
C ASP A 145 -7.62 8.26 4.90
N GLY A 146 -7.93 8.96 3.82
CA GLY A 146 -7.24 10.17 3.39
C GLY A 146 -7.66 11.44 4.13
N HIS A 147 -8.46 11.31 5.19
CA HIS A 147 -9.08 12.40 5.94
C HIS A 147 -8.62 12.40 7.40
N ALA A 148 -8.37 13.57 7.94
CA ALA A 148 -8.00 13.72 9.35
C ALA A 148 -9.11 13.18 10.27
N GLY A 149 -8.73 12.34 11.22
CA GLY A 149 -9.65 11.64 12.13
C GLY A 149 -10.32 10.40 11.53
N GLY A 150 -10.18 10.17 10.23
CA GLY A 150 -10.82 9.09 9.50
C GLY A 150 -12.21 9.46 8.97
N ALA A 151 -12.66 8.76 7.93
CA ALA A 151 -13.97 8.91 7.30
C ALA A 151 -14.81 7.62 7.33
N GLY A 152 -14.29 6.56 7.95
CA GLY A 152 -14.95 5.28 8.11
C GLY A 152 -14.74 4.29 6.98
N PHE A 153 -13.92 4.61 5.98
CA PHE A 153 -13.64 3.71 4.86
C PHE A 153 -12.74 2.54 5.29
N ALA A 154 -11.68 2.85 6.05
CA ALA A 154 -10.81 1.84 6.63
C ALA A 154 -11.56 0.89 7.59
N GLU A 155 -12.52 1.42 8.38
CA GLU A 155 -13.38 0.61 9.23
C GLU A 155 -14.24 -0.35 8.42
N ARG A 156 -14.82 0.11 7.31
CA ARG A 156 -15.59 -0.75 6.41
C ARG A 156 -14.71 -1.83 5.77
N GLY A 157 -13.48 -1.48 5.37
CA GLY A 157 -12.48 -2.45 4.92
C GLY A 157 -12.18 -3.50 5.99
N TYR A 158 -11.99 -3.08 7.25
CA TYR A 158 -11.80 -4.00 8.36
C TYR A 158 -12.97 -4.98 8.52
N ARG A 159 -14.20 -4.47 8.46
CA ARG A 159 -15.42 -5.29 8.58
C ARG A 159 -15.64 -6.21 7.38
N ALA A 160 -15.29 -5.79 6.17
CA ALA A 160 -15.32 -6.63 4.98
C ALA A 160 -14.30 -7.77 5.05
N GLY A 161 -13.15 -7.52 5.68
CA GLY A 161 -12.18 -8.54 6.06
C GLY A 161 -11.77 -9.44 4.90
N ARG A 162 -12.06 -10.73 5.04
CA ARG A 162 -11.69 -11.76 4.06
C ARG A 162 -12.32 -11.54 2.69
N ASP A 163 -13.56 -11.11 2.62
CA ASP A 163 -14.27 -10.89 1.35
C ASP A 163 -13.57 -9.80 0.51
N TRP A 164 -13.02 -8.78 1.18
CA TRP A 164 -12.23 -7.76 0.49
C TRP A 164 -10.91 -8.31 -0.07
N LEU A 165 -10.19 -9.11 0.70
CA LEU A 165 -8.94 -9.72 0.22
C LEU A 165 -9.17 -10.75 -0.89
N GLU A 166 -10.24 -11.55 -0.81
CA GLU A 166 -10.63 -12.48 -1.87
C GLU A 166 -11.01 -11.75 -3.16
N ALA A 167 -11.76 -10.66 -3.07
CA ALA A 167 -12.05 -9.82 -4.22
C ALA A 167 -10.79 -9.18 -4.81
N THR A 168 -9.85 -8.75 -3.96
CA THR A 168 -8.55 -8.21 -4.38
C THR A 168 -7.73 -9.27 -5.12
N LEU A 169 -7.65 -10.47 -4.59
CA LEU A 169 -6.97 -11.60 -5.22
C LEU A 169 -7.58 -11.93 -6.59
N ALA A 170 -8.92 -12.00 -6.67
CA ALA A 170 -9.62 -12.30 -7.91
C ALA A 170 -9.32 -11.27 -9.03
N VAL A 171 -9.15 -9.99 -8.69
CA VAL A 171 -8.75 -8.96 -9.67
C VAL A 171 -7.32 -9.18 -10.16
N ILE A 172 -6.40 -9.55 -9.28
CA ILE A 172 -5.01 -9.81 -9.65
C ILE A 172 -4.93 -11.05 -10.55
N GLU A 173 -5.56 -12.15 -10.14
CA GLU A 173 -5.55 -13.43 -10.89
C GLU A 173 -6.30 -13.34 -12.21
N GLY A 174 -7.40 -12.59 -12.25
CA GLY A 174 -8.20 -12.40 -13.47
C GLY A 174 -7.58 -11.44 -14.48
N CYS A 175 -6.48 -10.76 -14.14
CA CYS A 175 -5.85 -9.79 -15.03
C CYS A 175 -4.91 -10.49 -16.02
N GLY A 176 -5.17 -10.35 -17.34
CA GLY A 176 -4.34 -10.92 -18.39
C GLY A 176 -3.00 -10.21 -18.67
N CYS A 177 -2.60 -9.22 -17.85
CA CYS A 177 -1.34 -8.52 -18.08
C CYS A 177 -0.13 -9.34 -17.60
N ALA A 178 1.02 -9.15 -18.26
CA ALA A 178 2.24 -9.91 -17.95
C ALA A 178 3.08 -9.31 -16.81
N SER A 179 2.93 -8.02 -16.49
CA SER A 179 3.83 -7.30 -15.58
C SER A 179 3.15 -6.25 -14.72
N GLY A 180 1.86 -6.42 -14.46
CA GLY A 180 1.06 -5.43 -13.75
C GLY A 180 0.54 -4.31 -14.67
N CYS A 181 -0.65 -3.82 -14.39
CA CYS A 181 -1.27 -2.72 -15.15
C CYS A 181 -2.19 -1.89 -14.22
N PRO A 182 -2.68 -0.72 -14.70
CA PRO A 182 -3.59 0.13 -13.91
C PRO A 182 -4.91 -0.53 -13.50
N SER A 183 -5.29 -1.64 -14.15
CA SER A 183 -6.50 -2.40 -13.80
C SER A 183 -6.30 -3.38 -12.64
N CYS A 184 -5.07 -3.67 -12.26
CA CYS A 184 -4.76 -4.59 -11.17
C CYS A 184 -3.86 -3.94 -10.10
N VAL A 185 -2.54 -3.92 -10.29
CA VAL A 185 -1.58 -3.58 -9.23
C VAL A 185 -0.94 -2.20 -9.35
N GLN A 186 -1.10 -1.50 -10.48
CA GLN A 186 -0.54 -0.16 -10.63
C GLN A 186 -1.49 0.91 -10.11
N SER A 187 -0.96 1.93 -9.46
CA SER A 187 -1.74 3.08 -8.97
C SER A 187 -1.31 4.37 -9.65
N PRO A 188 -2.25 5.21 -10.10
CA PRO A 188 -1.92 6.53 -10.65
C PRO A 188 -1.32 7.47 -9.59
N LYS A 189 -1.53 7.18 -8.31
CA LYS A 189 -0.95 7.93 -7.19
C LYS A 189 0.50 7.55 -6.91
N CYS A 190 0.90 6.35 -7.30
CA CYS A 190 2.23 5.86 -7.01
C CYS A 190 3.21 6.24 -8.13
N GLY A 191 4.32 6.81 -7.74
CA GLY A 191 5.41 7.09 -8.66
C GLY A 191 6.22 5.85 -9.05
N ASN A 192 6.06 4.72 -8.41
CA ASN A 192 6.67 3.44 -8.79
C ASN A 192 5.71 2.69 -9.71
N ASN A 193 6.11 2.48 -10.94
CA ASN A 193 5.52 1.42 -11.76
C ASN A 193 6.19 0.13 -11.29
N ASN A 194 5.52 -0.59 -10.45
CA ASN A 194 5.93 -1.94 -10.06
C ASN A 194 5.65 -2.89 -11.20
#